data_fe3db1c30bc0278996c20da44a586727
#
_entry.id   fe3db1c30bc0278996c20da44a586727
#
_cell.length_a   1.000
_cell.length_b   1.000
_cell.length_c   1.000
_cell.angle_alpha   90.00
_cell.angle_beta   90.00
_cell.angle_gamma   90.00
#
_symmetry.space_group_name_H-M   'P 1'
#
loop_
_entity.id
_entity.type
_entity.pdbx_description
1 polymer ?
#
loop_
_entity_poly.entity_id
_entity_poly.type
_entity_poly.pdbx_seq_one_letter_code
_entity_poly.pdbx_strand_id
1 'polypeptide(L)'
;LKLINLIKVLYKIRLFTPRSLYNLLTVLIKSGSNLMTLLYFAEKKYGERVALVDDKETLTYTQMLNQTENLSLHLKEQYDIEKGDKVLFLCKNHNSLIRGIFAVSRLGADVYLVNAEIAENQLEELLKQQQQFKLLIYDQEVESIITHSSFKGEKLLTYHIENSIEQLIHLNHDKELLERCSMGRLVLQTGWTTGRSKEAVHKPSLFNYLNPFIALIKRLKLLDYHTAYVGTPIYHGYGIAILLLFIPLGKKIVVSSDFESKQASHIIAKHQVEFMTVVPLMLQRLLKTDLDNIKNLKCIASGGTKLNEKLVNETFDQLGPVLYNLYGTSETGLNLIATPTELNDSPMTNGQPVNKQQIKIFDQHMNEVNTGEIGQIFIINDWSMINRQKRWMGTGDLAYRDERGYYYVCGRVDDMIVSGGENVYPIHVEQELNRHPHVKDVAVIGRDDHEFGHRLHAFVTVQENISEQEILNWLSTRVARYQMPKQITIMDTLPYTHLGKISKKELTRGVSK
;
A
#
# COMPACT_ATOMS: atom_id res chain seq x y z
N LEU A 1 29.48 7.60 -10.41
CA LEU A 1 29.01 8.54 -9.35
C LEU A 1 27.81 7.98 -8.55
N LYS A 2 26.77 7.42 -9.20
CA LYS A 2 25.59 6.84 -8.53
C LYS A 2 25.96 5.63 -7.63
N LEU A 3 26.85 4.74 -8.08
CA LEU A 3 27.32 3.57 -7.33
C LEU A 3 28.14 3.97 -6.10
N ILE A 4 29.02 4.95 -6.22
CA ILE A 4 29.84 5.47 -5.12
C ILE A 4 28.96 6.13 -4.04
N ASN A 5 27.95 6.89 -4.45
CA ASN A 5 26.98 7.48 -3.52
C ASN A 5 26.11 6.40 -2.84
N LEU A 6 25.74 5.36 -3.57
CA LEU A 6 25.07 4.18 -3.03
C LEU A 6 25.93 3.54 -1.93
N ILE A 7 27.17 3.22 -2.24
CA ILE A 7 28.12 2.59 -1.31
C ILE A 7 28.32 3.47 -0.06
N LYS A 8 28.53 4.80 -0.23
CA LYS A 8 28.68 5.74 0.90
C LYS A 8 27.44 5.78 1.80
N VAL A 9 26.26 5.79 1.22
CA VAL A 9 25.01 5.84 2.00
C VAL A 9 24.78 4.51 2.71
N LEU A 10 24.95 3.39 2.03
CA LEU A 10 24.76 2.04 2.56
C LEU A 10 25.81 1.72 3.66
N TYR A 11 27.04 2.22 3.51
CA TYR A 11 28.07 2.16 4.55
C TYR A 11 27.70 3.02 5.77
N LYS A 12 27.24 4.26 5.55
CA LYS A 12 26.83 5.18 6.62
C LYS A 12 25.66 4.65 7.45
N ILE A 13 24.74 3.89 6.85
CA ILE A 13 23.63 3.23 7.54
C ILE A 13 24.01 1.83 8.08
N ARG A 14 25.31 1.46 8.05
CA ARG A 14 25.85 0.15 8.49
C ARG A 14 25.21 -1.07 7.84
N LEU A 15 24.50 -0.90 6.73
CA LEU A 15 23.87 -1.99 6.00
C LEU A 15 24.89 -2.81 5.19
N PHE A 16 26.02 -2.17 4.79
CA PHE A 16 27.05 -2.80 3.97
C PHE A 16 28.46 -2.62 4.59
N THR A 17 28.99 -3.73 5.02
CA THR A 17 30.43 -3.93 5.18
C THR A 17 31.04 -4.28 3.83
N PRO A 18 32.36 -4.19 3.63
CA PRO A 18 33.04 -4.68 2.41
C PRO A 18 32.65 -6.11 2.05
N ARG A 19 32.47 -6.98 3.05
CA ARG A 19 32.02 -8.37 2.90
C ARG A 19 30.57 -8.44 2.38
N SER A 20 29.67 -7.60 2.87
CA SER A 20 28.28 -7.55 2.40
C SER A 20 28.17 -7.04 0.96
N LEU A 21 29.03 -6.07 0.57
CA LEU A 21 29.09 -5.59 -0.81
C LEU A 21 29.61 -6.68 -1.75
N TYR A 22 30.65 -7.39 -1.36
CA TYR A 22 31.16 -8.54 -2.10
C TYR A 22 30.06 -9.61 -2.26
N ASN A 23 29.33 -9.92 -1.20
CA ASN A 23 28.21 -10.88 -1.25
C ASN A 23 27.11 -10.41 -2.22
N LEU A 24 26.74 -9.14 -2.20
CA LEU A 24 25.74 -8.60 -3.13
C LEU A 24 26.21 -8.68 -4.58
N LEU A 25 27.47 -8.33 -4.85
CA LEU A 25 28.04 -8.41 -6.19
C LEU A 25 28.09 -9.86 -6.70
N THR A 26 28.51 -10.80 -5.86
CA THR A 26 28.54 -12.23 -6.23
C THR A 26 27.16 -12.79 -6.51
N VAL A 27 26.14 -12.40 -5.74
CA VAL A 27 24.75 -12.80 -5.99
C VAL A 27 24.23 -12.20 -7.30
N LEU A 28 24.46 -10.91 -7.55
CA LEU A 28 24.05 -10.25 -8.80
C LEU A 28 24.70 -10.87 -10.05
N ILE A 29 25.97 -11.30 -9.94
CA ILE A 29 26.67 -11.96 -11.04
C ILE A 29 26.07 -13.34 -11.31
N LYS A 30 25.75 -14.11 -10.26
CA LYS A 30 25.24 -15.48 -10.39
C LYS A 30 23.75 -15.56 -10.77
N SER A 31 22.89 -14.82 -10.08
CA SER A 31 21.42 -14.94 -10.22
C SER A 31 20.76 -13.82 -11.05
N GLY A 32 21.47 -12.74 -11.31
CA GLY A 32 20.92 -11.55 -11.99
C GLY A 32 20.25 -10.58 -11.01
N SER A 33 19.61 -9.54 -11.56
CA SER A 33 18.89 -8.52 -10.77
C SER A 33 17.39 -8.86 -10.72
N ASN A 34 16.98 -9.60 -9.71
CA ASN A 34 15.59 -10.00 -9.45
C ASN A 34 15.31 -9.97 -7.94
N LEU A 35 14.06 -10.23 -7.52
CA LEU A 35 13.70 -10.19 -6.09
C LEU A 35 14.46 -11.24 -5.27
N MET A 36 14.73 -12.41 -5.85
CA MET A 36 15.50 -13.45 -5.18
C MET A 36 16.89 -12.97 -4.75
N THR A 37 17.47 -11.97 -5.45
CA THR A 37 18.76 -11.36 -5.07
C THR A 37 18.71 -10.80 -3.64
N LEU A 38 17.55 -10.23 -3.21
CA LEU A 38 17.38 -9.72 -1.84
C LEU A 38 17.40 -10.87 -0.83
N LEU A 39 16.77 -11.99 -1.18
CA LEU A 39 16.71 -13.16 -0.31
C LEU A 39 18.06 -13.89 -0.22
N TYR A 40 18.77 -14.09 -1.32
CA TYR A 40 20.15 -14.61 -1.31
C TYR A 40 21.10 -13.76 -0.47
N PHE A 41 20.97 -12.42 -0.59
CA PHE A 41 21.75 -11.52 0.23
C PHE A 41 21.42 -11.64 1.72
N ALA A 42 20.13 -11.72 2.05
CA ALA A 42 19.66 -11.82 3.42
C ALA A 42 20.06 -13.15 4.05
N GLU A 43 19.92 -14.27 3.32
CA GLU A 43 20.32 -15.60 3.77
C GLU A 43 21.80 -15.66 4.14
N LYS A 44 22.70 -15.21 3.27
CA LYS A 44 24.15 -15.18 3.53
C LYS A 44 24.54 -14.45 4.83
N LYS A 45 23.70 -13.54 5.28
CA LYS A 45 23.97 -12.71 6.47
C LYS A 45 23.18 -13.12 7.70
N TYR A 46 21.98 -13.65 7.50
CA TYR A 46 20.99 -13.86 8.55
C TYR A 46 20.34 -15.25 8.55
N GLY A 47 20.92 -16.22 7.82
CA GLY A 47 20.34 -17.52 7.49
C GLY A 47 19.48 -18.17 8.56
N GLU A 48 20.02 -18.29 9.78
CA GLU A 48 19.35 -18.93 10.92
C GLU A 48 18.28 -18.06 11.60
N ARG A 49 18.17 -16.77 11.22
CA ARG A 49 17.14 -15.91 11.80
C ARG A 49 15.79 -16.23 11.19
N VAL A 50 14.74 -16.06 12.00
CA VAL A 50 13.36 -16.10 11.49
C VAL A 50 13.16 -14.98 10.48
N ALA A 51 12.71 -15.33 9.29
CA ALA A 51 12.40 -14.43 8.18
C ALA A 51 10.91 -14.13 8.09
N LEU A 52 10.08 -15.17 7.99
CA LEU A 52 8.64 -15.06 7.80
C LEU A 52 7.88 -15.86 8.84
N VAL A 53 6.74 -15.32 9.24
CA VAL A 53 5.76 -15.97 10.13
C VAL A 53 4.38 -15.66 9.58
N ASP A 54 3.57 -16.70 9.39
CA ASP A 54 2.13 -16.59 9.18
C ASP A 54 1.35 -17.49 10.13
N ASP A 55 0.07 -17.68 9.87
CA ASP A 55 -0.82 -18.50 10.69
C ASP A 55 -0.49 -20.01 10.61
N LYS A 56 0.27 -20.44 9.60
CA LYS A 56 0.56 -21.86 9.33
C LYS A 56 1.98 -22.28 9.70
N GLU A 57 2.96 -21.39 9.44
CA GLU A 57 4.37 -21.76 9.58
C GLU A 57 5.28 -20.60 10.00
N THR A 58 6.47 -20.96 10.44
CA THR A 58 7.56 -20.03 10.73
C THR A 58 8.80 -20.48 9.97
N LEU A 59 9.39 -19.59 9.18
CA LEU A 59 10.52 -19.88 8.30
C LEU A 59 11.74 -19.05 8.68
N THR A 60 12.91 -19.68 8.72
CA THR A 60 14.20 -18.97 8.72
C THR A 60 14.51 -18.46 7.31
N TYR A 61 15.52 -17.57 7.19
CA TYR A 61 15.98 -17.10 5.87
C TYR A 61 16.50 -18.25 5.01
N THR A 62 17.20 -19.22 5.62
CA THR A 62 17.69 -20.43 4.91
C THR A 62 16.52 -21.29 4.44
N GLN A 63 15.51 -21.54 5.27
CA GLN A 63 14.34 -22.31 4.88
C GLN A 63 13.55 -21.61 3.78
N MET A 64 13.29 -20.30 3.94
CA MET A 64 12.61 -19.49 2.92
C MET A 64 13.35 -19.56 1.56
N LEU A 65 14.69 -19.41 1.57
CA LEU A 65 15.47 -19.48 0.34
C LEU A 65 15.37 -20.85 -0.32
N ASN A 66 15.63 -21.93 0.42
CA ASN A 66 15.62 -23.29 -0.12
C ASN A 66 14.25 -23.66 -0.73
N GLN A 67 13.16 -23.35 -0.02
CA GLN A 67 11.80 -23.61 -0.50
C GLN A 67 11.47 -22.77 -1.74
N THR A 68 11.92 -21.51 -1.77
CA THR A 68 11.65 -20.63 -2.92
C THR A 68 12.47 -21.02 -4.15
N GLU A 69 13.72 -21.49 -3.96
CA GLU A 69 14.53 -22.06 -5.06
C GLU A 69 13.87 -23.30 -5.63
N ASN A 70 13.47 -24.23 -4.75
CA ASN A 70 12.78 -25.44 -5.15
C ASN A 70 11.49 -25.13 -5.94
N LEU A 71 10.69 -24.20 -5.44
CA LEU A 71 9.51 -23.72 -6.16
C LEU A 71 9.86 -23.15 -7.54
N SER A 72 10.95 -22.36 -7.66
CA SER A 72 11.37 -21.80 -8.95
C SER A 72 11.70 -22.88 -9.97
N LEU A 73 12.36 -23.96 -9.54
CA LEU A 73 12.69 -25.11 -10.39
C LEU A 73 11.44 -25.83 -10.87
N HIS A 74 10.50 -26.14 -9.98
CA HIS A 74 9.25 -26.79 -10.34
C HIS A 74 8.36 -25.92 -11.24
N LEU A 75 8.31 -24.59 -11.01
CA LEU A 75 7.60 -23.67 -11.90
C LEU A 75 8.20 -23.67 -13.32
N LYS A 76 9.52 -23.77 -13.44
CA LYS A 76 10.20 -23.88 -14.75
C LYS A 76 9.88 -25.21 -15.44
N GLU A 77 9.97 -26.33 -14.72
CA GLU A 77 9.88 -27.67 -15.34
C GLU A 77 8.43 -28.10 -15.58
N GLN A 78 7.55 -27.94 -14.59
CA GLN A 78 6.18 -28.46 -14.68
C GLN A 78 5.22 -27.49 -15.36
N TYR A 79 5.47 -26.16 -15.22
CA TYR A 79 4.62 -25.11 -15.79
C TYR A 79 5.28 -24.35 -16.92
N ASP A 80 6.54 -24.73 -17.27
CA ASP A 80 7.32 -24.15 -18.36
C ASP A 80 7.39 -22.61 -18.28
N ILE A 81 7.52 -22.08 -17.03
CA ILE A 81 7.56 -20.64 -16.79
C ILE A 81 8.91 -20.09 -17.20
N GLU A 82 8.88 -19.15 -18.14
CA GLU A 82 10.05 -18.51 -18.71
C GLU A 82 10.03 -16.99 -18.55
N LYS A 83 11.15 -16.38 -18.92
CA LYS A 83 11.30 -14.92 -18.89
C LYS A 83 10.27 -14.23 -19.79
N GLY A 84 9.49 -13.34 -19.20
CA GLY A 84 8.47 -12.54 -19.88
C GLY A 84 7.08 -13.16 -19.84
N ASP A 85 6.93 -14.40 -19.39
CA ASP A 85 5.63 -14.99 -19.11
C ASP A 85 4.90 -14.19 -18.04
N LYS A 86 3.57 -14.18 -18.09
CA LYS A 86 2.73 -13.47 -17.13
C LYS A 86 2.14 -14.45 -16.12
N VAL A 87 2.42 -14.21 -14.83
CA VAL A 87 1.86 -15.00 -13.72
C VAL A 87 0.94 -14.12 -12.89
N LEU A 88 -0.31 -14.55 -12.78
CA LEU A 88 -1.37 -13.85 -12.04
C LEU A 88 -1.48 -14.40 -10.62
N PHE A 89 -1.56 -13.53 -9.63
CA PHE A 89 -1.75 -13.89 -8.23
C PHE A 89 -3.09 -13.34 -7.71
N LEU A 90 -3.93 -14.24 -7.21
CA LEU A 90 -5.17 -13.96 -6.50
C LEU A 90 -5.08 -14.55 -5.09
N CYS A 91 -4.26 -13.92 -4.24
CA CYS A 91 -3.91 -14.45 -2.93
C CYS A 91 -3.97 -13.37 -1.85
N LYS A 92 -4.36 -13.80 -0.64
CA LYS A 92 -4.23 -13.04 0.60
C LYS A 92 -2.77 -13.05 1.09
N ASN A 93 -2.50 -12.36 2.20
CA ASN A 93 -1.15 -12.32 2.79
C ASN A 93 -0.81 -13.64 3.48
N HIS A 94 0.16 -14.38 3.00
CA HIS A 94 0.72 -15.57 3.63
C HIS A 94 2.07 -15.95 3.01
N ASN A 95 2.79 -16.89 3.62
CA ASN A 95 4.14 -17.26 3.20
C ASN A 95 4.19 -17.85 1.78
N SER A 96 3.17 -18.61 1.34
CA SER A 96 3.14 -19.17 -0.03
C SER A 96 3.00 -18.10 -1.10
N LEU A 97 2.20 -17.02 -0.89
CA LEU A 97 2.19 -15.87 -1.79
C LEU A 97 3.60 -15.26 -1.91
N ILE A 98 4.27 -15.05 -0.78
CA ILE A 98 5.60 -14.44 -0.76
C ILE A 98 6.61 -15.30 -1.51
N ARG A 99 6.65 -16.63 -1.24
CA ARG A 99 7.49 -17.59 -1.98
C ARG A 99 7.19 -17.56 -3.47
N GLY A 100 5.91 -17.56 -3.86
CA GLY A 100 5.48 -17.49 -5.26
C GLY A 100 5.99 -16.23 -5.97
N ILE A 101 5.86 -15.05 -5.36
CA ILE A 101 6.37 -13.79 -5.91
C ILE A 101 7.89 -13.86 -6.16
N PHE A 102 8.64 -14.35 -5.19
CA PHE A 102 10.10 -14.48 -5.31
C PHE A 102 10.51 -15.53 -6.34
N ALA A 103 9.82 -16.67 -6.39
CA ALA A 103 10.08 -17.75 -7.34
C ALA A 103 9.82 -17.32 -8.79
N VAL A 104 8.68 -16.70 -9.06
CA VAL A 104 8.33 -16.17 -10.40
C VAL A 104 9.33 -15.08 -10.82
N SER A 105 9.69 -14.19 -9.90
CA SER A 105 10.71 -13.15 -10.16
C SER A 105 12.08 -13.76 -10.48
N ARG A 106 12.44 -14.90 -9.87
CA ARG A 106 13.70 -15.61 -10.14
C ARG A 106 13.80 -16.11 -11.58
N LEU A 107 12.68 -16.49 -12.16
CA LEU A 107 12.58 -16.95 -13.56
C LEU A 107 12.49 -15.79 -14.56
N GLY A 108 12.35 -14.54 -14.10
CA GLY A 108 12.24 -13.36 -14.96
C GLY A 108 10.85 -13.18 -15.56
N ALA A 109 9.87 -13.91 -15.10
CA ALA A 109 8.48 -13.74 -15.47
C ALA A 109 7.87 -12.49 -14.80
N ASP A 110 6.78 -11.99 -15.39
CA ASP A 110 6.05 -10.83 -14.89
C ASP A 110 5.11 -11.26 -13.75
N VAL A 111 5.17 -10.54 -12.64
CA VAL A 111 4.33 -10.77 -11.46
C VAL A 111 3.15 -9.82 -11.50
N TYR A 112 1.94 -10.34 -11.64
CA TYR A 112 0.68 -9.58 -11.59
C TYR A 112 0.00 -9.80 -10.24
N LEU A 113 -0.03 -8.77 -9.40
CA LEU A 113 -0.69 -8.82 -8.09
C LEU A 113 -2.06 -8.17 -8.17
N VAL A 114 -3.08 -8.96 -7.86
CA VAL A 114 -4.50 -8.55 -7.95
C VAL A 114 -5.17 -8.81 -6.61
N ASN A 115 -6.17 -7.98 -6.30
CA ASN A 115 -6.96 -8.14 -5.09
C ASN A 115 -7.61 -9.52 -5.05
N ALA A 116 -7.37 -10.30 -3.98
CA ALA A 116 -7.97 -11.61 -3.78
C ALA A 116 -9.51 -11.57 -3.64
N GLU A 117 -10.07 -10.39 -3.32
CA GLU A 117 -11.52 -10.16 -3.21
C GLU A 117 -12.13 -9.58 -4.50
N ILE A 118 -11.46 -9.83 -5.65
CA ILE A 118 -11.95 -9.40 -6.97
C ILE A 118 -13.32 -10.01 -7.27
N ALA A 119 -14.23 -9.22 -7.83
CA ALA A 119 -15.50 -9.75 -8.32
C ALA A 119 -15.34 -10.50 -9.66
N GLU A 120 -16.21 -11.45 -9.93
CA GLU A 120 -16.16 -12.29 -11.15
C GLU A 120 -16.08 -11.45 -12.44
N ASN A 121 -16.95 -10.44 -12.58
CA ASN A 121 -16.95 -9.56 -13.74
C ASN A 121 -15.66 -8.74 -13.89
N GLN A 122 -15.00 -8.41 -12.77
CA GLN A 122 -13.73 -7.69 -12.79
C GLN A 122 -12.58 -8.60 -13.23
N LEU A 123 -12.58 -9.86 -12.79
CA LEU A 123 -11.62 -10.85 -13.26
C LEU A 123 -11.78 -11.08 -14.76
N GLU A 124 -13.00 -11.23 -15.26
CA GLU A 124 -13.28 -11.37 -16.69
C GLU A 124 -12.80 -10.17 -17.52
N GLU A 125 -12.98 -8.95 -17.00
CA GLU A 125 -12.50 -7.75 -17.66
C GLU A 125 -10.97 -7.72 -17.71
N LEU A 126 -10.31 -8.09 -16.61
CA LEU A 126 -8.84 -8.21 -16.57
C LEU A 126 -8.32 -9.23 -17.59
N LEU A 127 -8.94 -10.41 -17.65
CA LEU A 127 -8.56 -11.48 -18.59
C LEU A 127 -8.77 -11.07 -20.06
N LYS A 128 -9.79 -10.27 -20.35
CA LYS A 128 -10.03 -9.70 -21.69
C LYS A 128 -9.00 -8.63 -22.06
N GLN A 129 -8.63 -7.78 -21.10
CA GLN A 129 -7.63 -6.72 -21.31
C GLN A 129 -6.21 -7.28 -21.44
N GLN A 130 -5.87 -8.27 -20.62
CA GLN A 130 -4.57 -8.90 -20.54
C GLN A 130 -4.65 -10.35 -21.00
N GLN A 131 -4.76 -10.55 -22.31
CA GLN A 131 -4.69 -11.89 -22.88
C GLN A 131 -3.32 -12.55 -22.56
N GLN A 132 -3.32 -13.88 -22.31
CA GLN A 132 -2.12 -14.71 -22.17
C GLN A 132 -1.42 -14.73 -20.80
N PHE A 133 -2.18 -14.80 -19.69
CA PHE A 133 -1.58 -15.30 -18.45
C PHE A 133 -1.28 -16.81 -18.62
N LYS A 134 -0.02 -17.20 -18.37
CA LYS A 134 0.43 -18.60 -18.48
C LYS A 134 0.05 -19.40 -17.24
N LEU A 135 0.15 -18.78 -16.07
CA LEU A 135 -0.14 -19.39 -14.77
C LEU A 135 -0.98 -18.44 -13.89
N LEU A 136 -1.94 -19.02 -13.20
CA LEU A 136 -2.70 -18.39 -12.13
C LEU A 136 -2.41 -19.09 -10.80
N ILE A 137 -1.85 -18.34 -9.84
CA ILE A 137 -1.61 -18.78 -8.47
C ILE A 137 -2.70 -18.18 -7.58
N TYR A 138 -3.39 -19.01 -6.80
CA TYR A 138 -4.58 -18.56 -6.10
C TYR A 138 -4.85 -19.29 -4.79
N ASP A 139 -5.62 -18.65 -3.91
CA ASP A 139 -6.13 -19.24 -2.69
C ASP A 139 -7.44 -19.99 -2.94
N GLN A 140 -7.70 -21.03 -2.18
CA GLN A 140 -8.86 -21.90 -2.36
C GLN A 140 -10.20 -21.12 -2.25
N GLU A 141 -10.25 -20.04 -1.47
CA GLU A 141 -11.45 -19.21 -1.31
C GLU A 141 -11.92 -18.54 -2.61
N VAL A 142 -11.02 -18.33 -3.58
CA VAL A 142 -11.36 -17.73 -4.88
C VAL A 142 -11.58 -18.75 -5.99
N GLU A 143 -11.52 -20.04 -5.69
CA GLU A 143 -11.64 -21.13 -6.68
C GLU A 143 -12.95 -21.08 -7.46
N SER A 144 -14.06 -20.73 -6.81
CA SER A 144 -15.37 -20.61 -7.47
C SER A 144 -15.36 -19.54 -8.56
N ILE A 145 -14.77 -18.37 -8.30
CA ILE A 145 -14.66 -17.27 -9.26
C ILE A 145 -13.78 -17.69 -10.45
N ILE A 146 -12.68 -18.41 -10.19
CA ILE A 146 -11.76 -18.87 -11.22
C ILE A 146 -12.39 -19.96 -12.10
N THR A 147 -13.17 -20.85 -11.51
CA THR A 147 -13.84 -21.94 -12.24
C THR A 147 -14.86 -21.42 -13.23
N HIS A 148 -15.56 -20.33 -12.91
CA HIS A 148 -16.52 -19.68 -13.79
C HIS A 148 -15.87 -18.68 -14.77
N SER A 149 -14.57 -18.43 -14.64
CA SER A 149 -13.86 -17.46 -15.49
C SER A 149 -13.44 -18.03 -16.84
N SER A 150 -13.16 -17.13 -17.80
CA SER A 150 -12.62 -17.50 -19.13
C SER A 150 -11.11 -17.83 -19.11
N PHE A 151 -10.49 -17.96 -17.93
CA PHE A 151 -9.07 -18.27 -17.79
C PHE A 151 -8.74 -19.66 -18.37
N LYS A 152 -7.73 -19.72 -19.26
CA LYS A 152 -7.32 -20.96 -19.98
C LYS A 152 -5.92 -21.42 -19.66
N GLY A 153 -5.15 -20.65 -18.85
CA GLY A 153 -3.80 -21.02 -18.46
C GLY A 153 -3.77 -22.11 -17.38
N GLU A 154 -2.56 -22.44 -16.96
CA GLU A 154 -2.33 -23.36 -15.86
C GLU A 154 -2.75 -22.76 -14.52
N LYS A 155 -3.18 -23.58 -13.56
CA LYS A 155 -3.68 -23.17 -12.24
C LYS A 155 -2.86 -23.85 -11.14
N LEU A 156 -2.48 -23.09 -10.12
CA LEU A 156 -1.71 -23.59 -8.98
C LEU A 156 -2.28 -23.02 -7.69
N LEU A 157 -2.72 -23.87 -6.79
CA LEU A 157 -3.17 -23.48 -5.44
C LEU A 157 -1.98 -23.06 -4.56
N THR A 158 -2.23 -22.22 -3.60
CA THR A 158 -1.21 -21.85 -2.60
C THR A 158 -1.04 -22.95 -1.56
N TYR A 159 -2.13 -23.49 -1.02
CA TYR A 159 -2.16 -24.53 0.01
C TYR A 159 -3.16 -25.63 -0.36
N HIS A 160 -2.65 -26.81 -0.66
CA HIS A 160 -3.45 -28.03 -0.87
C HIS A 160 -2.52 -29.25 -0.83
N ILE A 161 -3.08 -30.45 -0.72
CA ILE A 161 -2.31 -31.70 -0.69
C ILE A 161 -1.68 -31.96 -2.06
N GLU A 162 -2.40 -31.64 -3.13
CA GLU A 162 -1.97 -31.84 -4.52
C GLU A 162 -2.06 -30.55 -5.32
N ASN A 163 -1.21 -30.41 -6.33
CA ASN A 163 -1.16 -29.27 -7.24
C ASN A 163 -1.15 -27.90 -6.52
N SER A 164 -0.22 -27.74 -5.60
CA SER A 164 -0.08 -26.52 -4.79
C SER A 164 1.38 -26.13 -4.57
N ILE A 165 1.59 -24.85 -4.23
CA ILE A 165 2.91 -24.37 -3.79
C ILE A 165 3.39 -25.20 -2.60
N GLU A 166 2.52 -25.51 -1.64
CA GLU A 166 2.86 -26.30 -0.45
C GLU A 166 3.41 -27.69 -0.81
N GLN A 167 2.83 -28.34 -1.80
CA GLN A 167 3.35 -29.60 -2.31
C GLN A 167 4.72 -29.41 -3.00
N LEU A 168 4.81 -28.44 -3.91
CA LEU A 168 6.01 -28.26 -4.76
C LEU A 168 7.26 -27.92 -3.95
N ILE A 169 7.14 -27.15 -2.87
CA ILE A 169 8.30 -26.78 -2.03
C ILE A 169 8.92 -27.95 -1.28
N HIS A 170 8.18 -29.05 -1.11
CA HIS A 170 8.62 -30.28 -0.42
C HIS A 170 9.03 -31.40 -1.37
N LEU A 171 8.77 -31.29 -2.66
CA LEU A 171 9.23 -32.27 -3.64
C LEU A 171 10.76 -32.16 -3.80
N ASN A 172 11.41 -33.30 -3.84
CA ASN A 172 12.84 -33.35 -4.14
C ASN A 172 13.09 -32.98 -5.60
N HIS A 173 14.07 -32.15 -5.81
CA HIS A 173 14.53 -31.75 -7.11
C HIS A 173 16.02 -32.06 -7.25
N ASP A 174 16.42 -32.67 -8.36
CA ASP A 174 17.84 -32.76 -8.74
C ASP A 174 18.32 -31.33 -9.02
N LYS A 175 19.35 -30.89 -8.29
CA LYS A 175 19.81 -29.49 -8.28
C LYS A 175 20.32 -29.04 -9.66
N GLU A 176 19.43 -28.71 -10.56
CA GLU A 176 19.78 -27.91 -11.73
C GLU A 176 20.02 -26.46 -11.32
N LEU A 177 21.08 -25.86 -11.84
CA LEU A 177 21.35 -24.45 -11.63
C LEU A 177 20.47 -23.63 -12.57
N LEU A 178 19.53 -22.86 -11.98
CA LEU A 178 18.78 -21.89 -12.75
C LEU A 178 19.70 -20.86 -13.39
N GLU A 179 19.48 -20.58 -14.66
CA GLU A 179 20.21 -19.55 -15.39
C GLU A 179 20.07 -18.17 -14.77
N ARG A 180 21.06 -17.33 -15.04
CA ARG A 180 21.02 -15.93 -14.62
C ARG A 180 19.87 -15.18 -15.31
N CYS A 181 18.96 -14.60 -14.55
CA CYS A 181 17.83 -13.87 -15.10
C CYS A 181 17.60 -12.52 -14.39
N SER A 182 17.24 -11.50 -15.17
CA SER A 182 16.76 -10.24 -14.59
C SER A 182 15.25 -10.34 -14.37
N MET A 183 14.76 -9.70 -13.29
CA MET A 183 13.35 -9.62 -12.97
C MET A 183 12.51 -9.13 -14.15
N GLY A 184 11.34 -9.72 -14.35
CA GLY A 184 10.26 -9.23 -15.17
C GLY A 184 9.64 -7.94 -14.61
N ARG A 185 8.40 -7.69 -14.94
CA ARG A 185 7.63 -6.55 -14.41
C ARG A 185 6.90 -6.95 -13.14
N LEU A 186 6.74 -6.00 -12.23
CA LEU A 186 5.79 -6.07 -11.12
C LEU A 186 4.60 -5.19 -11.48
N VAL A 187 3.44 -5.79 -11.66
CA VAL A 187 2.22 -5.13 -12.11
C VAL A 187 1.22 -5.11 -10.96
N LEU A 188 0.83 -3.91 -10.55
CA LEU A 188 -0.18 -3.70 -9.52
C LEU A 188 -1.47 -3.24 -10.20
N GLN A 189 -2.56 -3.94 -9.91
CA GLN A 189 -3.88 -3.53 -10.42
C GLN A 189 -4.48 -2.46 -9.52
N THR A 190 -4.94 -1.36 -10.13
CA THR A 190 -5.52 -0.21 -9.42
C THR A 190 -6.81 0.24 -10.10
N GLY A 191 -7.69 0.90 -9.34
CA GLY A 191 -8.71 1.79 -9.90
C GLY A 191 -9.88 1.12 -10.63
N TRP A 192 -10.60 0.22 -10.00
CA TRP A 192 -11.91 -0.29 -10.50
C TRP A 192 -13.06 0.73 -10.40
N THR A 193 -12.79 1.98 -10.00
CA THR A 193 -13.82 3.00 -9.76
C THR A 193 -14.50 3.49 -11.03
N THR A 194 -13.82 3.42 -12.18
CA THR A 194 -14.32 3.90 -13.49
C THR A 194 -14.73 2.77 -14.45
N GLY A 195 -14.83 1.52 -13.95
CA GLY A 195 -15.20 0.35 -14.77
C GLY A 195 -14.06 -0.25 -15.60
N ARG A 196 -12.88 0.36 -15.65
CA ARG A 196 -11.67 -0.23 -16.26
C ARG A 196 -10.54 -0.27 -15.26
N SER A 197 -9.88 -1.42 -15.15
CA SER A 197 -8.68 -1.52 -14.31
C SER A 197 -7.54 -0.71 -14.93
N LYS A 198 -6.78 -0.02 -14.06
CA LYS A 198 -5.52 0.64 -14.45
C LYS A 198 -4.37 -0.19 -13.93
N GLU A 199 -3.32 -0.30 -14.73
CA GLU A 199 -2.10 -1.00 -14.35
C GLU A 199 -1.01 -0.02 -13.97
N ALA A 200 -0.44 -0.20 -12.78
CA ALA A 200 0.80 0.44 -12.40
C ALA A 200 1.95 -0.56 -12.60
N VAL A 201 2.64 -0.42 -13.71
CA VAL A 201 3.71 -1.33 -14.11
C VAL A 201 5.05 -0.83 -13.59
N HIS A 202 5.69 -1.61 -12.73
CA HIS A 202 7.00 -1.32 -12.17
C HIS A 202 8.05 -2.31 -12.66
N LYS A 203 9.29 -1.85 -12.75
CA LYS A 203 10.47 -2.71 -12.89
C LYS A 203 11.43 -2.37 -11.75
N PRO A 204 11.22 -2.97 -10.57
CA PRO A 204 12.04 -2.66 -9.41
C PRO A 204 13.51 -2.92 -9.70
N SER A 205 14.35 -1.95 -9.35
CA SER A 205 15.79 -2.08 -9.40
C SER A 205 16.41 -1.47 -8.15
N LEU A 206 17.54 -2.02 -7.71
CA LEU A 206 18.28 -1.48 -6.56
C LEU A 206 18.63 0.00 -6.71
N PHE A 207 18.77 0.49 -7.94
CA PHE A 207 19.13 1.89 -8.21
C PHE A 207 17.94 2.84 -8.18
N ASN A 208 16.81 2.41 -8.75
CA ASN A 208 15.62 3.27 -8.85
C ASN A 208 14.92 3.42 -7.50
N TYR A 209 14.86 2.34 -6.71
CA TYR A 209 14.18 2.33 -5.41
C TYR A 209 15.07 2.69 -4.21
N LEU A 210 16.34 3.05 -4.46
CA LEU A 210 17.28 3.39 -3.39
C LEU A 210 16.83 4.60 -2.54
N ASN A 211 16.33 5.65 -3.19
CA ASN A 211 15.94 6.88 -2.49
C ASN A 211 14.76 6.67 -1.53
N PRO A 212 13.60 6.08 -1.95
CA PRO A 212 12.53 5.75 -1.02
C PRO A 212 12.97 4.75 0.06
N PHE A 213 13.80 3.77 -0.27
CA PHE A 213 14.39 2.83 0.69
C PHE A 213 15.17 3.55 1.81
N ILE A 214 16.07 4.47 1.44
CA ILE A 214 16.86 5.26 2.39
C ILE A 214 15.96 6.18 3.21
N ALA A 215 14.97 6.80 2.59
CA ALA A 215 14.03 7.68 3.29
C ALA A 215 13.25 6.91 4.36
N LEU A 216 12.71 5.74 4.02
CA LEU A 216 12.02 4.86 4.96
C LEU A 216 12.94 4.44 6.11
N ILE A 217 14.15 3.94 5.80
CA ILE A 217 15.11 3.53 6.84
C ILE A 217 15.41 4.68 7.81
N LYS A 218 15.67 5.87 7.30
CA LYS A 218 16.07 7.00 8.14
C LYS A 218 14.91 7.61 8.89
N ARG A 219 13.81 7.92 8.20
CA ARG A 219 12.68 8.64 8.79
C ARG A 219 11.86 7.78 9.73
N LEU A 220 11.70 6.48 9.42
CA LEU A 220 10.99 5.52 10.27
C LEU A 220 11.92 4.78 11.24
N LYS A 221 13.24 5.06 11.22
CA LYS A 221 14.24 4.41 12.09
C LYS A 221 14.24 2.88 12.00
N LEU A 222 14.04 2.32 10.82
CA LEU A 222 13.79 0.88 10.61
C LEU A 222 14.92 -0.04 11.08
N LEU A 223 16.13 0.48 11.27
CA LEU A 223 17.25 -0.33 11.79
C LEU A 223 17.08 -0.69 13.27
N ASP A 224 16.31 0.10 14.01
CA ASP A 224 16.12 -0.05 15.45
C ASP A 224 15.08 -1.12 15.81
N TYR A 225 14.34 -1.66 14.83
CA TYR A 225 13.30 -2.67 15.02
C TYR A 225 13.76 -4.05 14.59
N HIS A 226 13.23 -5.10 15.23
CA HIS A 226 13.55 -6.50 14.95
C HIS A 226 12.40 -7.24 14.28
N THR A 227 11.17 -6.91 14.63
CA THR A 227 9.96 -7.59 14.14
C THR A 227 9.00 -6.60 13.51
N ALA A 228 8.54 -6.92 12.30
CA ALA A 228 7.55 -6.14 11.55
C ALA A 228 6.28 -6.97 11.31
N TYR A 229 5.10 -6.36 11.48
CA TYR A 229 3.84 -6.91 11.04
C TYR A 229 3.33 -6.16 9.80
N VAL A 230 3.25 -6.85 8.67
CA VAL A 230 2.70 -6.30 7.43
C VAL A 230 1.20 -6.54 7.43
N GLY A 231 0.44 -5.64 8.04
CA GLY A 231 -1.02 -5.71 8.14
C GLY A 231 -1.72 -5.29 6.85
N THR A 232 -1.05 -4.53 5.99
CA THR A 232 -1.62 -4.10 4.70
C THR A 232 -1.45 -5.17 3.62
N PRO A 233 -2.40 -5.31 2.66
CA PRO A 233 -2.31 -6.33 1.64
C PRO A 233 -1.06 -6.22 0.77
N ILE A 234 -0.39 -7.35 0.53
CA ILE A 234 0.84 -7.43 -0.29
C ILE A 234 0.55 -7.20 -1.77
N TYR A 235 -0.65 -7.47 -2.25
CA TYR A 235 -1.05 -7.16 -3.63
C TYR A 235 -1.18 -5.65 -3.90
N HIS A 236 -1.06 -4.79 -2.88
CA HIS A 236 -0.93 -3.34 -3.04
C HIS A 236 0.51 -2.88 -2.95
N GLY A 237 0.83 -1.80 -3.67
CA GLY A 237 2.17 -1.22 -3.70
C GLY A 237 2.74 -0.91 -2.32
N TYR A 238 1.90 -0.55 -1.34
CA TYR A 238 2.33 -0.29 0.03
C TYR A 238 2.80 -1.57 0.74
N GLY A 239 2.00 -2.64 0.71
CA GLY A 239 2.34 -3.91 1.37
C GLY A 239 3.58 -4.57 0.78
N ILE A 240 3.65 -4.70 -0.57
CA ILE A 240 4.81 -5.30 -1.24
C ILE A 240 6.09 -4.47 -1.03
N ALA A 241 6.01 -3.14 -1.05
CA ALA A 241 7.18 -2.30 -0.84
C ALA A 241 7.78 -2.48 0.55
N ILE A 242 6.94 -2.57 1.59
CA ILE A 242 7.40 -2.81 2.96
C ILE A 242 7.95 -4.22 3.13
N LEU A 243 7.31 -5.24 2.56
CA LEU A 243 7.83 -6.61 2.54
C LEU A 243 9.25 -6.65 1.95
N LEU A 244 9.43 -6.10 0.74
CA LEU A 244 10.72 -6.08 0.05
C LEU A 244 11.77 -5.24 0.77
N LEU A 245 11.37 -4.25 1.57
CA LEU A 245 12.24 -3.43 2.39
C LEU A 245 12.83 -4.22 3.57
N PHE A 246 12.03 -5.04 4.24
CA PHE A 246 12.46 -5.73 5.47
C PHE A 246 13.32 -6.98 5.21
N ILE A 247 13.15 -7.66 4.08
CA ILE A 247 13.94 -8.85 3.70
C ILE A 247 15.46 -8.58 3.77
N PRO A 248 16.04 -7.59 3.04
CA PRO A 248 17.50 -7.36 3.08
C PRO A 248 18.00 -6.78 4.41
N LEU A 249 17.10 -6.31 5.27
CA LEU A 249 17.41 -5.85 6.62
C LEU A 249 17.52 -7.01 7.63
N GLY A 250 17.17 -8.23 7.26
CA GLY A 250 17.21 -9.42 8.11
C GLY A 250 16.23 -9.36 9.27
N LYS A 251 15.07 -8.76 9.06
CA LYS A 251 14.02 -8.60 10.08
C LYS A 251 13.05 -9.78 10.04
N LYS A 252 12.45 -10.10 11.18
CA LYS A 252 11.32 -11.02 11.24
C LYS A 252 10.07 -10.31 10.72
N ILE A 253 9.43 -10.89 9.71
CA ILE A 253 8.22 -10.37 9.09
C ILE A 253 7.08 -11.29 9.47
N VAL A 254 6.03 -10.71 10.05
CA VAL A 254 4.79 -11.40 10.39
C VAL A 254 3.71 -10.93 9.41
N VAL A 255 2.94 -11.87 8.88
CA VAL A 255 1.78 -11.59 8.01
C VAL A 255 0.59 -12.38 8.51
N SER A 256 -0.62 -11.92 8.19
CA SER A 256 -1.88 -12.66 8.38
C SER A 256 -2.73 -12.52 7.15
N SER A 257 -3.51 -13.54 6.83
CA SER A 257 -4.39 -13.54 5.65
C SER A 257 -5.39 -12.39 5.68
N ASP A 258 -5.95 -12.13 6.84
CA ASP A 258 -6.91 -11.05 7.09
C ASP A 258 -6.46 -10.19 8.28
N PHE A 259 -6.90 -8.93 8.29
CA PHE A 259 -6.71 -8.06 9.44
C PHE A 259 -7.99 -8.03 10.28
N GLU A 260 -7.98 -8.81 11.36
CA GLU A 260 -8.96 -8.70 12.45
C GLU A 260 -8.26 -8.09 13.68
N SER A 261 -8.83 -7.04 14.27
CA SER A 261 -8.12 -6.21 15.26
C SER A 261 -7.73 -6.98 16.52
N LYS A 262 -8.59 -7.90 17.03
CA LYS A 262 -8.27 -8.72 18.22
C LYS A 262 -7.17 -9.74 17.90
N GLN A 263 -7.25 -10.40 16.75
CA GLN A 263 -6.20 -11.32 16.29
C GLN A 263 -4.89 -10.59 16.06
N ALA A 264 -4.93 -9.41 15.40
CA ALA A 264 -3.76 -8.56 15.19
C ALA A 264 -3.10 -8.17 16.53
N SER A 265 -3.88 -7.78 17.53
CA SER A 265 -3.39 -7.45 18.87
C SER A 265 -2.66 -8.64 19.51
N HIS A 266 -3.20 -9.86 19.41
CA HIS A 266 -2.53 -11.07 19.89
C HIS A 266 -1.24 -11.40 19.12
N ILE A 267 -1.25 -11.24 17.79
CA ILE A 267 -0.06 -11.41 16.94
C ILE A 267 1.04 -10.43 17.36
N ILE A 268 0.69 -9.16 17.59
CA ILE A 268 1.62 -8.12 18.05
C ILE A 268 2.27 -8.52 19.39
N ALA A 269 1.48 -8.94 20.36
CA ALA A 269 1.97 -9.40 21.66
C ALA A 269 2.83 -10.66 21.53
N LYS A 270 2.32 -11.71 20.86
CA LYS A 270 2.98 -13.01 20.69
C LYS A 270 4.35 -12.90 20.03
N HIS A 271 4.44 -12.09 18.97
CA HIS A 271 5.67 -11.96 18.19
C HIS A 271 6.53 -10.76 18.58
N GLN A 272 6.13 -10.00 19.62
CA GLN A 272 6.83 -8.79 20.09
C GLN A 272 7.07 -7.81 18.93
N VAL A 273 5.99 -7.48 18.21
CA VAL A 273 6.04 -6.60 17.04
C VAL A 273 6.39 -5.17 17.46
N GLU A 274 7.38 -4.58 16.79
CA GLU A 274 7.84 -3.22 17.04
C GLU A 274 7.44 -2.25 15.92
N PHE A 275 7.24 -2.77 14.70
CA PHE A 275 6.83 -2.01 13.51
C PHE A 275 5.60 -2.66 12.90
N MET A 276 4.62 -1.83 12.49
CA MET A 276 3.51 -2.34 11.68
C MET A 276 3.05 -1.37 10.60
N THR A 277 2.47 -1.95 9.54
CA THR A 277 1.76 -1.19 8.50
C THR A 277 0.26 -1.29 8.71
N VAL A 278 -0.42 -0.16 8.59
CA VAL A 278 -1.88 -0.07 8.72
C VAL A 278 -2.47 0.93 7.73
N VAL A 279 -3.77 0.81 7.51
CA VAL A 279 -4.59 1.95 7.07
C VAL A 279 -5.28 2.56 8.29
N PRO A 280 -5.72 3.83 8.26
CA PRO A 280 -6.35 4.50 9.42
C PRO A 280 -7.48 3.71 10.08
N LEU A 281 -8.35 3.05 9.31
CA LEU A 281 -9.43 2.23 9.86
C LEU A 281 -8.90 1.02 10.67
N MET A 282 -7.82 0.37 10.22
CA MET A 282 -7.17 -0.71 10.96
C MET A 282 -6.63 -0.20 12.30
N LEU A 283 -5.96 0.97 12.29
CA LEU A 283 -5.45 1.60 13.50
C LEU A 283 -6.59 1.96 14.47
N GLN A 284 -7.65 2.59 13.98
CA GLN A 284 -8.82 2.95 14.79
C GLN A 284 -9.46 1.72 15.48
N ARG A 285 -9.50 0.58 14.78
CA ARG A 285 -10.00 -0.67 15.35
C ARG A 285 -9.02 -1.29 16.34
N LEU A 286 -7.72 -1.18 16.07
CA LEU A 286 -6.67 -1.72 16.93
C LEU A 286 -6.60 -0.99 18.27
N LEU A 287 -6.74 0.34 18.30
CA LEU A 287 -6.77 1.14 19.53
C LEU A 287 -7.94 0.79 20.48
N LYS A 288 -8.95 0.07 19.99
CA LYS A 288 -10.08 -0.44 20.81
C LYS A 288 -9.83 -1.83 21.39
N THR A 289 -8.67 -2.43 21.11
CA THR A 289 -8.26 -3.72 21.68
C THR A 289 -7.55 -3.51 23.00
N ASP A 290 -7.05 -4.61 23.60
CA ASP A 290 -6.21 -4.53 24.79
C ASP A 290 -4.88 -3.81 24.47
N LEU A 291 -4.68 -2.63 25.06
CA LEU A 291 -3.50 -1.79 24.83
C LEU A 291 -2.21 -2.44 25.32
N ASP A 292 -2.27 -3.32 26.33
CA ASP A 292 -1.10 -4.05 26.82
C ASP A 292 -0.50 -4.95 25.73
N ASN A 293 -1.33 -5.49 24.86
CA ASN A 293 -0.88 -6.30 23.75
C ASN A 293 -0.11 -5.52 22.67
N ILE A 294 -0.37 -4.22 22.54
CA ILE A 294 0.19 -3.39 21.48
C ILE A 294 1.21 -2.36 21.95
N LYS A 295 1.51 -2.30 23.23
CA LYS A 295 2.46 -1.36 23.85
C LYS A 295 3.91 -1.48 23.35
N ASN A 296 4.28 -2.60 22.73
CA ASN A 296 5.61 -2.80 22.16
C ASN A 296 5.79 -2.11 20.79
N LEU A 297 4.72 -1.59 20.20
CA LEU A 297 4.79 -0.87 18.94
C LEU A 297 5.61 0.41 19.11
N LYS A 298 6.65 0.54 18.30
CA LYS A 298 7.53 1.72 18.25
C LYS A 298 7.34 2.53 16.96
N CYS A 299 6.76 1.91 15.94
CA CYS A 299 6.46 2.53 14.66
C CYS A 299 5.18 1.95 14.07
N ILE A 300 4.18 2.79 13.94
CA ILE A 300 2.93 2.50 13.23
C ILE A 300 2.95 3.33 11.95
N ALA A 301 3.24 2.70 10.83
CA ALA A 301 3.24 3.34 9.52
C ALA A 301 1.82 3.29 8.95
N SER A 302 1.13 4.43 8.94
CA SER A 302 -0.21 4.57 8.38
C SER A 302 -0.13 5.11 6.96
N GLY A 303 -0.92 4.55 6.05
CA GLY A 303 -0.95 4.99 4.65
C GLY A 303 -2.18 4.51 3.89
N GLY A 304 -2.25 4.84 2.60
CA GLY A 304 -3.32 4.40 1.71
C GLY A 304 -4.61 5.21 1.77
N THR A 305 -4.94 5.82 2.91
CA THR A 305 -6.07 6.74 3.08
C THR A 305 -5.68 7.92 3.96
N LYS A 306 -6.53 8.95 3.99
CA LYS A 306 -6.32 10.14 4.80
C LYS A 306 -6.39 9.79 6.29
N LEU A 307 -5.40 10.26 7.04
CA LEU A 307 -5.36 10.21 8.49
C LEU A 307 -6.11 11.44 9.05
N ASN A 308 -6.98 11.26 10.04
CA ASN A 308 -7.67 12.37 10.69
C ASN A 308 -6.99 12.78 12.01
N GLU A 309 -7.18 14.03 12.39
CA GLU A 309 -6.56 14.62 13.58
C GLU A 309 -6.93 13.87 14.88
N LYS A 310 -8.20 13.48 15.02
CA LYS A 310 -8.68 12.76 16.21
C LYS A 310 -7.93 11.43 16.40
N LEU A 311 -7.73 10.68 15.32
CA LEU A 311 -7.02 9.40 15.38
C LEU A 311 -5.52 9.59 15.70
N VAL A 312 -4.91 10.68 15.21
CA VAL A 312 -3.52 11.03 15.56
C VAL A 312 -3.40 11.29 17.05
N ASN A 313 -4.26 12.16 17.59
CA ASN A 313 -4.26 12.52 19.01
C ASN A 313 -4.56 11.31 19.89
N GLU A 314 -5.60 10.52 19.56
CA GLU A 314 -5.94 9.29 20.27
C GLU A 314 -4.77 8.28 20.28
N THR A 315 -4.04 8.15 19.17
CA THR A 315 -2.87 7.27 19.09
C THR A 315 -1.74 7.78 19.98
N PHE A 316 -1.48 9.08 20.00
CA PHE A 316 -0.42 9.68 20.81
C PHE A 316 -0.76 9.61 22.31
N ASP A 317 -2.02 9.81 22.68
CA ASP A 317 -2.47 9.69 24.07
C ASP A 317 -2.33 8.26 24.60
N GLN A 318 -2.62 7.25 23.78
CA GLN A 318 -2.62 5.84 24.19
C GLN A 318 -1.27 5.15 24.06
N LEU A 319 -0.49 5.45 23.01
CA LEU A 319 0.74 4.71 22.66
C LEU A 319 1.99 5.61 22.60
N GLY A 320 1.84 6.93 22.76
CA GLY A 320 2.92 7.89 22.58
C GLY A 320 3.26 8.16 21.10
N PRO A 321 4.40 8.83 20.81
CA PRO A 321 4.75 9.33 19.48
C PRO A 321 5.28 8.22 18.56
N VAL A 322 4.44 7.24 18.23
CA VAL A 322 4.77 6.06 17.41
C VAL A 322 4.16 6.08 16.00
N LEU A 323 3.28 7.05 15.72
CA LEU A 323 2.54 7.12 14.46
C LEU A 323 3.30 7.90 13.38
N TYR A 324 3.35 7.33 12.18
CA TYR A 324 3.88 7.94 10.96
C TYR A 324 2.79 7.95 9.89
N ASN A 325 2.74 9.02 9.07
CA ASN A 325 1.82 9.11 7.93
C ASN A 325 2.61 9.04 6.63
N LEU A 326 2.26 8.08 5.77
CA LEU A 326 2.92 7.84 4.48
C LEU A 326 1.94 8.13 3.35
N TYR A 327 2.35 8.98 2.42
CA TYR A 327 1.61 9.25 1.20
C TYR A 327 2.35 8.76 -0.02
N GLY A 328 1.64 8.04 -0.86
CA GLY A 328 2.10 7.56 -2.15
C GLY A 328 0.95 7.08 -3.01
N THR A 329 1.22 6.90 -4.29
CA THR A 329 0.27 6.30 -5.23
C THR A 329 0.89 5.07 -5.88
N SER A 330 0.06 4.21 -6.45
CA SER A 330 0.56 3.03 -7.16
C SER A 330 1.47 3.41 -8.32
N GLU A 331 1.21 4.53 -8.96
CA GLU A 331 1.95 5.02 -10.13
C GLU A 331 3.27 5.70 -9.75
N THR A 332 3.28 6.48 -8.67
CA THR A 332 4.44 7.29 -8.26
C THR A 332 5.28 6.68 -7.14
N GLY A 333 4.77 5.63 -6.50
CA GLY A 333 5.36 5.06 -5.31
C GLY A 333 5.25 5.98 -4.09
N LEU A 334 6.16 5.83 -3.12
CA LEU A 334 6.20 6.65 -1.91
C LEU A 334 6.69 8.07 -2.21
N ASN A 335 5.97 9.08 -1.74
CA ASN A 335 6.26 10.48 -2.02
C ASN A 335 6.47 11.35 -0.78
N LEU A 336 5.61 11.23 0.23
CA LEU A 336 5.69 12.02 1.46
C LEU A 336 5.73 11.11 2.68
N ILE A 337 6.41 11.56 3.72
CA ILE A 337 6.44 10.92 5.03
C ILE A 337 6.26 12.01 6.08
N ALA A 338 5.29 11.84 6.97
CA ALA A 338 5.21 12.58 8.22
C ALA A 338 5.71 11.72 9.37
N THR A 339 6.61 12.28 10.16
CA THR A 339 7.13 11.69 11.40
C THR A 339 6.24 12.03 12.60
N PRO A 340 6.37 11.34 13.75
CA PRO A 340 5.62 11.67 14.95
C PRO A 340 5.77 13.14 15.38
N THR A 341 6.97 13.72 15.24
CA THR A 341 7.20 15.13 15.55
C THR A 341 6.40 16.05 14.63
N GLU A 342 6.42 15.79 13.33
CA GLU A 342 5.65 16.57 12.35
C GLU A 342 4.14 16.42 12.55
N LEU A 343 3.66 15.23 12.95
CA LEU A 343 2.25 14.99 13.28
C LEU A 343 1.84 15.65 14.59
N ASN A 344 2.74 15.74 15.57
CA ASN A 344 2.47 16.48 16.80
C ASN A 344 2.33 17.98 16.54
N ASP A 345 3.18 18.53 15.65
CA ASP A 345 3.12 19.93 15.22
C ASP A 345 1.88 20.24 14.35
N SER A 346 1.48 19.24 13.53
CA SER A 346 0.37 19.37 12.60
C SER A 346 -0.23 18.00 12.27
N PRO A 347 -1.27 17.56 13.00
CA PRO A 347 -1.84 16.21 12.91
C PRO A 347 -2.36 15.81 11.52
N MET A 348 -2.70 16.79 10.68
CA MET A 348 -3.27 16.57 9.33
C MET A 348 -2.21 16.48 8.23
N THR A 349 -0.92 16.67 8.56
CA THR A 349 0.13 16.71 7.54
C THR A 349 0.45 15.35 6.95
N ASN A 350 0.80 15.33 5.67
CA ASN A 350 1.47 14.21 5.01
C ASN A 350 3.00 14.31 5.10
N GLY A 351 3.52 15.34 5.81
CA GLY A 351 4.93 15.57 6.07
C GLY A 351 5.70 16.14 4.89
N GLN A 352 6.92 15.67 4.74
CA GLN A 352 7.89 16.20 3.77
C GLN A 352 8.23 15.20 2.67
N PRO A 353 8.69 15.69 1.50
CA PRO A 353 9.08 14.86 0.37
C PRO A 353 10.19 13.87 0.68
N VAL A 354 10.10 12.69 0.06
CA VAL A 354 11.23 11.76 -0.06
C VAL A 354 12.37 12.46 -0.84
N ASN A 355 13.59 12.33 -0.35
CA ASN A 355 14.76 12.96 -0.97
C ASN A 355 14.91 12.63 -2.46
N LYS A 356 15.36 13.62 -3.25
CA LYS A 356 15.63 13.53 -4.69
C LYS A 356 14.41 13.34 -5.59
N GLN A 357 13.23 13.58 -5.09
CA GLN A 357 12.07 13.83 -5.94
C GLN A 357 11.80 15.32 -6.03
N GLN A 358 11.05 15.70 -7.07
CA GLN A 358 10.49 17.04 -7.18
C GLN A 358 8.98 16.93 -7.05
N ILE A 359 8.40 17.79 -6.22
CA ILE A 359 6.95 17.92 -6.06
C ILE A 359 6.59 19.36 -6.37
N LYS A 360 5.59 19.54 -7.21
CA LYS A 360 4.95 20.83 -7.49
C LYS A 360 3.44 20.69 -7.38
N ILE A 361 2.81 21.80 -7.07
CA ILE A 361 1.34 21.89 -7.01
C ILE A 361 0.92 22.91 -8.08
N PHE A 362 0.03 22.49 -8.99
CA PHE A 362 -0.42 23.30 -10.10
C PHE A 362 -1.93 23.54 -10.04
N ASP A 363 -2.34 24.72 -10.48
CA ASP A 363 -3.74 25.04 -10.73
C ASP A 363 -4.27 24.34 -12.01
N GLN A 364 -5.52 24.59 -12.36
CA GLN A 364 -6.14 24.05 -13.58
C GLN A 364 -5.51 24.58 -14.89
N HIS A 365 -4.76 25.68 -14.84
CA HIS A 365 -4.07 26.29 -15.98
C HIS A 365 -2.58 25.88 -16.04
N MET A 366 -2.16 24.93 -15.21
CA MET A 366 -0.77 24.48 -15.07
C MET A 366 0.21 25.56 -14.60
N ASN A 367 -0.27 26.57 -13.85
CA ASN A 367 0.58 27.49 -13.13
C ASN A 367 0.89 26.90 -11.74
N GLU A 368 2.13 27.04 -11.26
CA GLU A 368 2.49 26.64 -9.91
C GLU A 368 1.79 27.57 -8.91
N VAL A 369 1.05 26.98 -7.97
CA VAL A 369 0.30 27.73 -6.96
C VAL A 369 1.22 28.24 -5.84
N ASN A 370 0.81 29.31 -5.16
CA ASN A 370 1.52 29.84 -4.00
C ASN A 370 1.38 28.92 -2.77
N THR A 371 2.20 29.18 -1.75
CA THR A 371 2.09 28.52 -0.45
C THR A 371 0.69 28.80 0.15
N GLY A 372 0.04 27.75 0.64
CA GLY A 372 -1.33 27.79 1.18
C GLY A 372 -2.43 27.58 0.15
N GLU A 373 -2.16 27.74 -1.14
CA GLU A 373 -3.15 27.54 -2.20
C GLU A 373 -3.25 26.06 -2.60
N ILE A 374 -4.48 25.63 -2.92
CA ILE A 374 -4.76 24.25 -3.31
C ILE A 374 -4.62 24.11 -4.83
N GLY A 375 -3.96 23.03 -5.22
CA GLY A 375 -3.86 22.60 -6.60
C GLY A 375 -3.60 21.11 -6.72
N GLN A 376 -3.45 20.61 -7.93
CA GLN A 376 -3.12 19.22 -8.19
C GLN A 376 -1.63 18.99 -7.96
N ILE A 377 -1.32 17.90 -7.22
CA ILE A 377 0.07 17.51 -6.94
C ILE A 377 0.66 16.77 -8.15
N PHE A 378 1.83 17.24 -8.58
CA PHE A 378 2.64 16.62 -9.62
C PHE A 378 4.00 16.22 -9.08
N ILE A 379 4.52 15.10 -9.56
CA ILE A 379 5.73 14.47 -9.03
C ILE A 379 6.66 14.06 -10.16
N ILE A 380 7.97 14.27 -9.94
CA ILE A 380 9.04 13.64 -10.72
C ILE A 380 9.91 12.83 -9.77
N ASN A 381 10.12 11.54 -10.07
CA ASN A 381 11.07 10.70 -9.37
C ASN A 381 11.61 9.56 -10.27
N ASP A 382 12.58 8.81 -9.78
CA ASP A 382 13.22 7.69 -10.50
C ASP A 382 12.48 6.35 -10.28
N TRP A 383 11.55 6.26 -9.32
CA TRP A 383 10.85 5.02 -8.92
C TRP A 383 9.38 4.97 -9.30
N SER A 384 8.89 5.95 -10.03
CA SER A 384 7.56 5.90 -10.66
C SER A 384 7.45 4.73 -11.64
N MET A 385 6.22 4.38 -11.99
CA MET A 385 5.93 3.34 -12.98
C MET A 385 6.71 3.51 -14.29
N ILE A 386 6.89 2.44 -15.04
CA ILE A 386 7.62 2.42 -16.31
C ILE A 386 7.07 3.49 -17.27
N ASN A 387 7.98 4.15 -18.03
CA ASN A 387 7.67 5.23 -18.98
C ASN A 387 7.20 6.56 -18.36
N ARG A 388 7.10 6.67 -17.05
CA ARG A 388 6.76 7.91 -16.33
C ARG A 388 7.90 8.48 -15.50
N GLN A 389 8.99 7.75 -15.36
CA GLN A 389 10.20 8.20 -14.66
C GLN A 389 10.77 9.46 -15.30
N LYS A 390 11.23 10.40 -14.46
CA LYS A 390 11.80 11.70 -14.87
C LYS A 390 10.86 12.58 -15.70
N ARG A 391 9.56 12.40 -15.58
CA ARG A 391 8.54 13.27 -16.19
C ARG A 391 7.56 13.71 -15.11
N TRP A 392 7.03 14.92 -15.24
CA TRP A 392 5.95 15.39 -14.40
C TRP A 392 4.73 14.48 -14.56
N MET A 393 4.30 13.91 -13.46
CA MET A 393 3.13 13.05 -13.41
C MET A 393 2.16 13.58 -12.35
N GLY A 394 0.96 13.96 -12.78
CA GLY A 394 -0.15 14.29 -11.89
C GLY A 394 -0.62 13.03 -11.16
N THR A 395 -0.75 13.12 -9.85
CA THR A 395 -1.24 12.00 -9.03
C THR A 395 -2.76 11.87 -9.07
N GLY A 396 -3.45 12.92 -9.54
CA GLY A 396 -4.90 13.05 -9.43
C GLY A 396 -5.37 13.48 -8.04
N ASP A 397 -4.43 13.73 -7.12
CA ASP A 397 -4.74 14.25 -5.79
C ASP A 397 -4.53 15.76 -5.71
N LEU A 398 -5.37 16.43 -4.92
CA LEU A 398 -5.27 17.84 -4.58
C LEU A 398 -4.48 18.00 -3.28
N ALA A 399 -3.63 19.02 -3.23
CA ALA A 399 -2.83 19.32 -2.06
C ALA A 399 -2.51 20.81 -1.96
N TYR A 400 -2.07 21.23 -0.77
CA TYR A 400 -1.39 22.51 -0.57
C TYR A 400 -0.11 22.28 0.26
N ARG A 401 0.77 23.27 0.28
CA ARG A 401 1.98 23.30 1.10
C ARG A 401 1.93 24.50 2.03
N ASP A 402 2.25 24.31 3.30
CA ASP A 402 2.35 25.42 4.26
C ASP A 402 3.73 26.11 4.23
N GLU A 403 3.88 27.18 5.00
CA GLU A 403 5.13 27.94 5.11
C GLU A 403 6.30 27.13 5.72
N ARG A 404 6.01 26.08 6.51
CA ARG A 404 6.98 25.17 7.09
C ARG A 404 7.45 24.11 6.08
N GLY A 405 6.83 24.07 4.89
CA GLY A 405 7.12 23.09 3.83
C GLY A 405 6.45 21.74 4.03
N TYR A 406 5.45 21.67 4.90
CA TYR A 406 4.62 20.48 5.07
C TYR A 406 3.53 20.42 3.99
N TYR A 407 3.27 19.22 3.49
CA TYR A 407 2.25 18.96 2.48
C TYR A 407 1.00 18.39 3.13
N TYR A 408 -0.14 18.79 2.57
CA TYR A 408 -1.48 18.37 3.02
C TYR A 408 -2.29 17.91 1.82
N VAL A 409 -2.48 16.59 1.70
CA VAL A 409 -3.33 16.02 0.66
C VAL A 409 -4.79 16.20 1.06
N CYS A 410 -5.55 16.95 0.24
CA CYS A 410 -6.89 17.41 0.58
C CYS A 410 -8.00 16.60 -0.08
N GLY A 411 -7.74 15.87 -1.16
CA GLY A 411 -8.77 15.13 -1.87
C GLY A 411 -8.36 14.75 -3.28
N ARG A 412 -9.34 14.38 -4.10
CA ARG A 412 -9.14 14.00 -5.49
C ARG A 412 -9.60 15.09 -6.43
N VAL A 413 -8.90 15.25 -7.55
CA VAL A 413 -9.36 16.11 -8.66
C VAL A 413 -10.71 15.63 -9.19
N ASP A 414 -10.90 14.30 -9.29
CA ASP A 414 -12.13 13.68 -9.79
C ASP A 414 -13.33 13.83 -8.84
N ASP A 415 -13.10 14.20 -7.56
CA ASP A 415 -14.16 14.45 -6.58
C ASP A 415 -14.66 15.91 -6.59
N MET A 416 -13.97 16.82 -7.31
CA MET A 416 -14.41 18.21 -7.44
C MET A 416 -15.73 18.28 -8.19
N ILE A 417 -16.64 19.10 -7.70
CA ILE A 417 -17.90 19.39 -8.38
C ILE A 417 -18.00 20.88 -8.75
N VAL A 418 -18.77 21.17 -9.78
CA VAL A 418 -19.15 22.55 -10.11
C VAL A 418 -20.55 22.81 -9.57
N SER A 419 -20.68 23.72 -8.60
CA SER A 419 -21.94 24.10 -7.98
C SER A 419 -22.22 25.58 -8.23
N GLY A 420 -23.23 25.89 -9.03
CA GLY A 420 -23.57 27.28 -9.35
C GLY A 420 -22.46 28.07 -10.04
N GLY A 421 -21.57 27.37 -10.80
CA GLY A 421 -20.41 27.99 -11.44
C GLY A 421 -19.13 28.02 -10.60
N GLU A 422 -19.19 27.64 -9.32
CA GLU A 422 -18.06 27.60 -8.42
C GLU A 422 -17.47 26.17 -8.31
N ASN A 423 -16.14 26.07 -8.29
CA ASN A 423 -15.45 24.81 -8.03
C ASN A 423 -15.51 24.46 -6.54
N VAL A 424 -16.24 23.41 -6.21
CA VAL A 424 -16.44 22.96 -4.84
C VAL A 424 -15.71 21.64 -4.61
N TYR A 425 -14.88 21.65 -3.60
CA TYR A 425 -14.13 20.45 -3.18
C TYR A 425 -14.81 19.85 -1.94
N PRO A 426 -15.45 18.67 -2.04
CA PRO A 426 -16.14 18.02 -0.93
C PRO A 426 -15.29 17.88 0.33
N ILE A 427 -14.01 17.69 0.14
CA ILE A 427 -13.03 17.51 1.22
C ILE A 427 -12.96 18.70 2.20
N HIS A 428 -13.18 19.94 1.74
CA HIS A 428 -13.19 21.11 2.64
C HIS A 428 -14.31 21.01 3.67
N VAL A 429 -15.47 20.56 3.21
CA VAL A 429 -16.63 20.34 4.06
C VAL A 429 -16.40 19.12 4.96
N GLU A 430 -15.81 18.05 4.45
CA GLU A 430 -15.42 16.89 5.25
C GLU A 430 -14.44 17.27 6.38
N GLN A 431 -13.49 18.16 6.11
CA GLN A 431 -12.52 18.62 7.10
C GLN A 431 -13.19 19.41 8.23
N GLU A 432 -14.08 20.34 7.89
CA GLU A 432 -14.78 21.11 8.90
C GLU A 432 -15.75 20.26 9.72
N LEU A 433 -16.49 19.34 9.08
CA LEU A 433 -17.37 18.41 9.78
C LEU A 433 -16.60 17.48 10.73
N ASN A 434 -15.40 17.02 10.36
CA ASN A 434 -14.55 16.19 11.24
C ASN A 434 -14.05 16.93 12.49
N ARG A 435 -14.05 18.27 12.49
CA ARG A 435 -13.72 19.08 13.67
C ARG A 435 -14.90 19.22 14.64
N HIS A 436 -16.08 18.83 14.22
CA HIS A 436 -17.27 18.89 15.08
C HIS A 436 -17.14 17.87 16.22
N PRO A 437 -17.35 18.27 17.51
CA PRO A 437 -17.09 17.38 18.66
C PRO A 437 -17.86 16.07 18.62
N HIS A 438 -19.09 16.08 18.10
CA HIS A 438 -19.97 14.92 18.06
C HIS A 438 -19.93 14.13 16.73
N VAL A 439 -19.23 14.61 15.69
CA VAL A 439 -19.05 13.87 14.45
C VAL A 439 -17.88 12.90 14.60
N LYS A 440 -18.13 11.65 14.22
CA LYS A 440 -17.15 10.56 14.29
C LYS A 440 -16.47 10.32 12.94
N ASP A 441 -17.29 10.14 11.89
CA ASP A 441 -16.83 9.95 10.52
C ASP A 441 -17.72 10.73 9.57
N VAL A 442 -17.17 11.15 8.41
CA VAL A 442 -17.87 11.94 7.42
C VAL A 442 -17.46 11.55 6.00
N ALA A 443 -18.43 11.59 5.10
CA ALA A 443 -18.21 11.57 3.66
C ALA A 443 -19.10 12.61 2.99
N VAL A 444 -18.55 13.34 2.03
CA VAL A 444 -19.29 14.33 1.24
C VAL A 444 -19.19 13.96 -0.23
N ILE A 445 -20.32 13.96 -0.92
CA ILE A 445 -20.41 13.71 -2.35
C ILE A 445 -21.16 14.83 -3.06
N GLY A 446 -20.88 14.99 -4.36
CA GLY A 446 -21.73 15.81 -5.24
C GLY A 446 -22.97 15.04 -5.65
N ARG A 447 -24.10 15.72 -5.73
CA ARG A 447 -25.36 15.23 -6.27
C ARG A 447 -25.94 16.21 -7.27
N ASP A 448 -26.62 15.66 -8.25
CA ASP A 448 -27.34 16.46 -9.25
C ASP A 448 -28.35 17.39 -8.58
N ASP A 449 -28.37 18.64 -9.00
CA ASP A 449 -29.27 19.67 -8.56
C ASP A 449 -29.78 20.48 -9.75
N HIS A 450 -31.08 20.62 -9.87
CA HIS A 450 -31.71 21.28 -11.04
C HIS A 450 -31.34 22.74 -11.21
N GLU A 451 -31.03 23.44 -10.12
CA GLU A 451 -30.73 24.88 -10.15
C GLU A 451 -29.23 25.15 -10.23
N PHE A 452 -28.41 24.36 -9.54
CA PHE A 452 -26.97 24.59 -9.38
C PHE A 452 -26.09 23.61 -10.17
N GLY A 453 -26.70 22.71 -10.96
CA GLY A 453 -26.01 21.60 -11.63
C GLY A 453 -25.64 20.49 -10.65
N HIS A 454 -24.82 20.79 -9.64
CA HIS A 454 -24.52 19.87 -8.53
C HIS A 454 -24.54 20.61 -7.20
N ARG A 455 -24.87 19.89 -6.13
CA ARG A 455 -24.73 20.36 -4.75
C ARG A 455 -24.17 19.28 -3.85
N LEU A 456 -23.52 19.69 -2.76
CA LEU A 456 -22.97 18.76 -1.78
C LEU A 456 -24.06 18.08 -0.97
N HIS A 457 -23.84 16.78 -0.70
CA HIS A 457 -24.60 16.00 0.27
C HIS A 457 -23.59 15.37 1.24
N ALA A 458 -23.74 15.63 2.53
CA ALA A 458 -22.87 15.10 3.57
C ALA A 458 -23.53 13.89 4.24
N PHE A 459 -22.75 12.86 4.50
CA PHE A 459 -23.11 11.68 5.29
C PHE A 459 -22.22 11.67 6.53
N VAL A 460 -22.80 11.59 7.71
CA VAL A 460 -22.07 11.65 8.97
C VAL A 460 -22.46 10.49 9.88
N THR A 461 -21.50 10.00 10.65
CA THR A 461 -21.79 9.19 11.84
C THR A 461 -21.51 10.03 13.07
N VAL A 462 -22.34 9.90 14.11
CA VAL A 462 -22.27 10.73 15.30
C VAL A 462 -22.09 9.88 16.56
N GLN A 463 -21.53 10.49 17.62
CA GLN A 463 -21.32 9.81 18.91
C GLN A 463 -22.48 10.01 19.88
N GLU A 464 -23.20 11.13 19.73
CA GLU A 464 -24.32 11.54 20.57
C GLU A 464 -25.50 11.94 19.70
N ASN A 465 -26.67 12.03 20.29
CA ASN A 465 -27.87 12.41 19.58
C ASN A 465 -27.84 13.93 19.24
N ILE A 466 -27.51 14.23 18.00
CA ILE A 466 -27.42 15.57 17.43
C ILE A 466 -28.26 15.62 16.16
N SER A 467 -28.91 16.71 15.90
CA SER A 467 -29.73 16.91 14.72
C SER A 467 -28.92 17.37 13.50
N GLU A 468 -29.43 17.09 12.32
CA GLU A 468 -28.85 17.57 11.05
C GLU A 468 -28.77 19.10 11.03
N GLN A 469 -29.78 19.80 11.63
CA GLN A 469 -29.83 21.27 11.69
C GLN A 469 -28.71 21.86 12.57
N GLU A 470 -28.37 21.20 13.67
CA GLU A 470 -27.27 21.64 14.53
C GLU A 470 -25.94 21.52 13.81
N ILE A 471 -25.72 20.42 13.04
CA ILE A 471 -24.52 20.23 12.23
C ILE A 471 -24.46 21.28 11.09
N LEU A 472 -25.58 21.58 10.43
CA LEU A 472 -25.67 22.65 9.42
C LEU A 472 -25.34 24.02 10.01
N ASN A 473 -25.88 24.33 11.19
CA ASN A 473 -25.60 25.59 11.89
C ASN A 473 -24.12 25.71 12.27
N TRP A 474 -23.50 24.62 12.76
CA TRP A 474 -22.06 24.56 13.01
C TRP A 474 -21.26 24.89 11.76
N LEU A 475 -21.61 24.27 10.64
CA LEU A 475 -20.88 24.38 9.39
C LEU A 475 -21.02 25.75 8.74
N SER A 476 -22.18 26.39 8.87
CA SER A 476 -22.54 27.68 8.23
C SER A 476 -21.59 28.83 8.56
N THR A 477 -20.92 28.79 9.72
CA THR A 477 -19.92 29.77 10.14
C THR A 477 -18.48 29.44 9.74
N ARG A 478 -18.27 28.29 9.06
CA ARG A 478 -16.94 27.74 8.79
C ARG A 478 -16.64 27.50 7.33
N VAL A 479 -17.67 27.42 6.50
CA VAL A 479 -17.53 27.24 5.05
C VAL A 479 -18.28 28.32 4.29
N ALA A 480 -17.88 28.59 3.05
CA ALA A 480 -18.57 29.52 2.20
C ALA A 480 -19.98 29.01 1.83
N ARG A 481 -20.89 29.93 1.50
CA ARG A 481 -22.29 29.58 1.18
C ARG A 481 -22.42 28.55 0.06
N TYR A 482 -21.60 28.64 -0.97
CA TYR A 482 -21.58 27.69 -2.10
C TYR A 482 -21.02 26.30 -1.73
N GLN A 483 -20.31 26.19 -0.60
CA GLN A 483 -19.79 24.93 -0.06
C GLN A 483 -20.77 24.25 0.90
N MET A 484 -21.85 24.93 1.32
CA MET A 484 -22.84 24.36 2.23
C MET A 484 -23.53 23.15 1.59
N PRO A 485 -23.56 21.99 2.28
CA PRO A 485 -24.34 20.84 1.82
C PRO A 485 -25.82 21.21 1.72
N LYS A 486 -26.49 20.72 0.67
CA LYS A 486 -27.95 20.81 0.54
C LYS A 486 -28.63 19.97 1.62
N GLN A 487 -28.00 18.86 1.99
CA GLN A 487 -28.52 17.90 2.96
C GLN A 487 -27.38 17.25 3.74
N ILE A 488 -27.65 16.93 5.01
CA ILE A 488 -26.84 16.05 5.84
C ILE A 488 -27.68 14.83 6.16
N THR A 489 -27.09 13.63 6.02
CA THR A 489 -27.72 12.37 6.44
C THR A 489 -26.91 11.75 7.55
N ILE A 490 -27.52 11.55 8.71
CA ILE A 490 -26.92 10.84 9.83
C ILE A 490 -27.12 9.35 9.61
N MET A 491 -26.02 8.59 9.72
CA MET A 491 -25.98 7.14 9.52
C MET A 491 -25.35 6.44 10.74
N ASP A 492 -25.73 5.21 11.01
CA ASP A 492 -25.09 4.40 12.05
C ASP A 492 -23.64 4.07 11.68
N THR A 493 -23.40 3.74 10.41
CA THR A 493 -22.08 3.45 9.86
C THR A 493 -21.98 3.91 8.42
N LEU A 494 -20.79 4.41 8.03
CA LEU A 494 -20.48 4.67 6.62
C LEU A 494 -20.05 3.36 5.93
N PRO A 495 -20.32 3.20 4.62
CA PRO A 495 -19.84 2.06 3.87
C PRO A 495 -18.32 2.20 3.63
N TYR A 496 -17.57 1.13 3.94
CA TYR A 496 -16.13 1.06 3.73
C TYR A 496 -15.78 -0.03 2.73
N THR A 497 -14.79 0.25 1.89
CA THR A 497 -14.13 -0.78 1.09
C THR A 497 -13.27 -1.67 1.99
N HIS A 498 -12.84 -2.84 1.50
CA HIS A 498 -11.90 -3.73 2.21
C HIS A 498 -10.57 -3.05 2.57
N LEU A 499 -10.19 -2.01 1.81
CA LEU A 499 -9.03 -1.17 2.08
C LEU A 499 -9.26 -0.10 3.16
N GLY A 500 -10.40 -0.10 3.82
CA GLY A 500 -10.75 0.90 4.81
C GLY A 500 -10.99 2.30 4.23
N LYS A 501 -11.29 2.42 2.93
CA LYS A 501 -11.73 3.67 2.30
C LYS A 501 -13.23 3.76 2.32
N ILE A 502 -13.78 4.94 2.57
CA ILE A 502 -15.22 5.15 2.45
C ILE A 502 -15.63 4.95 0.99
N SER A 503 -16.64 4.11 0.77
CA SER A 503 -17.19 3.81 -0.55
C SER A 503 -18.19 4.88 -0.99
N LYS A 504 -17.70 5.99 -1.57
CA LYS A 504 -18.57 7.06 -2.11
C LYS A 504 -19.57 6.52 -3.16
N LYS A 505 -19.20 5.48 -3.88
CA LYS A 505 -20.06 4.80 -4.86
C LYS A 505 -21.30 4.15 -4.23
N GLU A 506 -21.14 3.52 -3.08
CA GLU A 506 -22.26 2.95 -2.33
C GLU A 506 -23.15 4.04 -1.75
N LEU A 507 -22.57 5.14 -1.25
CA LEU A 507 -23.33 6.31 -0.79
C LEU A 507 -24.17 6.94 -1.91
N THR A 508 -23.64 6.97 -3.13
CA THR A 508 -24.38 7.46 -4.30
C THR A 508 -25.55 6.52 -4.65
N ARG A 509 -25.40 5.20 -4.54
CA ARG A 509 -26.44 4.20 -4.85
C ARG A 509 -27.52 4.06 -3.78
N GLY A 510 -27.14 4.15 -2.51
CA GLY A 510 -28.01 3.84 -1.37
C GLY A 510 -29.12 4.86 -1.09
N VAL A 511 -29.12 6.03 -1.73
CA VAL A 511 -30.12 7.12 -1.55
C VAL A 511 -31.02 7.30 -2.78
N SER A 512 -30.88 6.39 -3.77
CA SER A 512 -31.77 6.31 -4.94
C SER A 512 -32.99 5.40 -4.68
N LYS A 513 -33.36 5.19 -3.40
CA LYS A 513 -34.61 4.49 -3.00
C LYS A 513 -35.53 5.42 -2.25
#